data_24ecba4d0dfea3e57a3535a709b3d672
#
_entry.id   24ecba4d0dfea3e57a3535a709b3d672
#
_cell.length_a   1.000
_cell.length_b   1.000
_cell.length_c   1.000
_cell.angle_alpha   90.00
_cell.angle_beta   90.00
_cell.angle_gamma   90.00
#
_symmetry.space_group_name_H-M   'P 1'
#
loop_
_entity.id
_entity.type
_entity.pdbx_description
1 polymer ?
#
loop_
_entity_poly.entity_id
_entity_poly.type
_entity_poly.pdbx_seq_one_letter_code
_entity_poly.pdbx_strand_id
1 'polypeptide(L)'
;MRIAFVTTCLEPGKDGVGDYTRDLAAACKSQGCDSRLIALNDRYVGTPGEEIQAARGAAIEALRLPAASPWHDRVLAARSFLQRRPEDWLSLQFVCYGFHPKGITVGLGQHLAPLIGDRRLHLMLHELWIGVRRGASLRERVLGALQRRAVCSLIGQLKPAAIHTSNAAYARLLGNVGIQARLLPLCGSIPVVADAKSGWLEQQLRELGAARSADAPRSEQWRFGFFGTLPGEWSPEPLFTYIAAAAERARRTVSVLSIGRIGPGEQLWREMLARYGQRFSFARLGERSPAEVSSFLQAIDFGIATTPWQLIGKSASAAAMLDHGLPVIVPRDDVDIGADGLETPDPLLQRMTSVLPQWLPQARRGLPRDSLAALAARFTADIRSAGMTDIAR
;
A
#
# COMPACT_ATOMS: atom_id res chain seq x y z
N MET A 1 -5.79 11.44 -23.27
CA MET A 1 -5.76 12.19 -21.99
C MET A 1 -4.33 12.21 -21.47
N ARG A 2 -3.85 13.38 -21.07
CA ARG A 2 -2.49 13.60 -20.55
C ARG A 2 -2.57 13.87 -19.06
N ILE A 3 -1.74 13.18 -18.27
CA ILE A 3 -1.79 13.23 -16.81
C ILE A 3 -0.39 13.39 -16.26
N ALA A 4 -0.16 14.44 -15.46
CA ALA A 4 1.03 14.56 -14.62
C ALA A 4 0.71 14.00 -13.22
N PHE A 5 1.38 12.94 -12.83
CA PHE A 5 1.30 12.39 -11.48
C PHE A 5 2.34 13.07 -10.59
N VAL A 6 1.87 13.62 -9.47
CA VAL A 6 2.71 14.37 -8.52
C VAL A 6 2.72 13.63 -7.19
N THR A 7 3.91 13.34 -6.70
CA THR A 7 4.13 12.69 -5.39
C THR A 7 5.30 13.33 -4.65
N THR A 8 5.68 12.81 -3.51
CA THR A 8 6.82 13.30 -2.74
C THR A 8 8.14 12.70 -3.21
N CYS A 9 8.19 11.40 -3.46
CA CYS A 9 9.41 10.64 -3.77
C CYS A 9 9.14 9.65 -4.90
N LEU A 10 10.14 9.44 -5.77
CA LEU A 10 10.08 8.45 -6.86
C LEU A 10 11.23 7.45 -6.80
N GLU A 11 11.99 7.40 -5.69
CA GLU A 11 13.05 6.41 -5.53
C GLU A 11 12.46 5.00 -5.42
N PRO A 12 12.83 4.08 -6.33
CA PRO A 12 12.26 2.74 -6.38
C PRO A 12 12.45 1.94 -5.08
N GLY A 13 11.36 1.37 -4.56
CA GLY A 13 11.37 0.52 -3.36
C GLY A 13 11.62 1.28 -2.05
N LYS A 14 11.66 2.61 -2.05
CA LYS A 14 11.89 3.44 -0.86
C LYS A 14 10.63 4.13 -0.34
N ASP A 15 9.65 4.35 -1.20
CA ASP A 15 8.38 5.00 -0.86
C ASP A 15 7.22 4.27 -1.53
N GLY A 16 6.33 3.70 -0.71
CA GLY A 16 5.21 2.90 -1.23
C GLY A 16 4.21 3.70 -2.07
N VAL A 17 4.07 5.01 -1.83
CA VAL A 17 3.21 5.89 -2.64
C VAL A 17 3.92 6.27 -3.94
N GLY A 18 5.23 6.45 -3.90
CA GLY A 18 6.05 6.61 -5.11
C GLY A 18 5.98 5.38 -6.02
N ASP A 19 6.12 4.18 -5.46
CA ASP A 19 5.99 2.93 -6.20
C ASP A 19 4.59 2.78 -6.80
N TYR A 20 3.53 3.00 -6.02
CA TYR A 20 2.15 3.03 -6.51
C TYR A 20 1.96 4.05 -7.63
N THR A 21 2.50 5.25 -7.47
CA THR A 21 2.39 6.34 -8.47
C THR A 21 3.03 5.94 -9.80
N ARG A 22 4.21 5.33 -9.78
CA ARG A 22 4.89 4.82 -10.97
C ARG A 22 4.10 3.71 -11.64
N ASP A 23 3.60 2.76 -10.86
CA ASP A 23 2.81 1.63 -11.37
C ASP A 23 1.48 2.11 -12.00
N LEU A 24 0.76 3.02 -11.34
CA LEU A 24 -0.47 3.59 -11.88
C LEU A 24 -0.22 4.40 -13.16
N ALA A 25 0.83 5.22 -13.19
CA ALA A 25 1.20 6.00 -14.39
C ALA A 25 1.56 5.09 -15.56
N ALA A 26 2.30 3.99 -15.30
CA ALA A 26 2.62 2.98 -16.30
C ALA A 26 1.38 2.28 -16.86
N ALA A 27 0.46 1.87 -15.99
CA ALA A 27 -0.79 1.22 -16.38
C ALA A 27 -1.71 2.18 -17.16
N CYS A 28 -1.78 3.46 -16.78
CA CYS A 28 -2.50 4.47 -17.56
C CYS A 28 -1.87 4.65 -18.95
N LYS A 29 -0.53 4.61 -19.04
CA LYS A 29 0.18 4.70 -20.32
C LYS A 29 -0.12 3.51 -21.23
N SER A 30 -0.13 2.30 -20.69
CA SER A 30 -0.49 1.08 -21.46
C SER A 30 -1.95 1.10 -21.96
N GLN A 31 -2.83 1.89 -21.30
CA GLN A 31 -4.23 2.10 -21.72
C GLN A 31 -4.42 3.36 -22.58
N GLY A 32 -3.35 3.89 -23.17
CA GLY A 32 -3.40 5.01 -24.12
C GLY A 32 -3.47 6.41 -23.48
N CYS A 33 -3.21 6.55 -22.18
CA CYS A 33 -2.98 7.84 -21.58
C CYS A 33 -1.50 8.26 -21.76
N ASP A 34 -1.24 9.54 -21.90
CA ASP A 34 0.10 10.08 -21.81
C ASP A 34 0.38 10.47 -20.36
N SER A 35 1.40 9.86 -19.74
CA SER A 35 1.70 10.00 -18.32
C SER A 35 3.10 10.52 -18.09
N ARG A 36 3.25 11.48 -17.16
CA ARG A 36 4.53 11.96 -16.63
C ARG A 36 4.52 11.93 -15.10
N LEU A 37 5.72 11.95 -14.50
CA LEU A 37 5.91 11.86 -13.05
C LEU A 37 6.63 13.09 -12.51
N ILE A 38 6.25 13.56 -11.32
CA ILE A 38 6.94 14.64 -10.59
C ILE A 38 7.06 14.25 -9.12
N ALA A 39 8.31 14.18 -8.63
CA ALA A 39 8.59 14.10 -7.20
C ALA A 39 8.93 15.50 -6.66
N LEU A 40 8.10 16.04 -5.78
CA LEU A 40 8.27 17.40 -5.25
C LEU A 40 9.14 17.48 -3.99
N ASN A 41 9.40 16.36 -3.32
CA ASN A 41 10.08 16.34 -2.01
C ASN A 41 10.98 15.11 -1.86
N ASP A 42 11.78 14.84 -2.90
CA ASP A 42 12.59 13.63 -2.97
C ASP A 42 13.84 13.75 -2.12
N ARG A 43 14.00 12.84 -1.15
CA ARG A 43 15.15 12.81 -0.23
C ARG A 43 16.37 12.10 -0.80
N TYR A 44 16.20 11.41 -1.93
CA TYR A 44 17.20 10.53 -2.51
C TYR A 44 17.95 11.20 -3.67
N VAL A 45 17.58 12.44 -3.99
CA VAL A 45 18.30 13.25 -4.99
C VAL A 45 18.88 14.52 -4.35
N GLY A 46 20.08 14.90 -4.74
CA GLY A 46 20.76 16.12 -4.26
C GLY A 46 20.55 17.34 -5.14
N THR A 47 20.21 17.14 -6.41
CA THR A 47 19.96 18.18 -7.40
C THR A 47 18.67 17.89 -8.17
N PRO A 48 17.97 18.93 -8.67
CA PRO A 48 16.87 18.73 -9.61
C PRO A 48 17.35 17.96 -10.84
N GLY A 49 16.59 16.93 -11.24
CA GLY A 49 16.96 16.10 -12.38
C GLY A 49 15.73 15.55 -13.11
N GLU A 50 15.88 15.45 -14.42
CA GLU A 50 14.94 14.75 -15.29
C GLU A 50 15.53 13.41 -15.67
N GLU A 51 14.69 12.38 -15.65
CA GLU A 51 15.09 11.02 -15.96
C GLU A 51 13.94 10.25 -16.61
N ILE A 52 14.24 9.08 -17.14
CA ILE A 52 13.24 8.11 -17.56
C ILE A 52 13.15 7.03 -16.49
N GLN A 53 11.96 6.88 -15.90
CA GLN A 53 11.70 5.80 -14.97
C GLN A 53 11.00 4.62 -15.65
N ALA A 54 11.52 3.42 -15.42
CA ALA A 54 10.88 2.20 -15.88
C ALA A 54 9.94 1.66 -14.80
N ALA A 55 8.68 1.39 -15.16
CA ALA A 55 7.70 0.72 -14.31
C ALA A 55 6.80 -0.16 -15.18
N ARG A 56 6.56 -1.41 -14.76
CA ARG A 56 5.66 -2.35 -15.46
C ARG A 56 5.91 -2.43 -16.99
N GLY A 57 7.16 -2.34 -17.42
CA GLY A 57 7.55 -2.37 -18.84
C GLY A 57 7.34 -1.06 -19.60
N ALA A 58 6.83 -0.01 -18.97
CA ALA A 58 6.68 1.32 -19.57
C ALA A 58 7.84 2.23 -19.16
N ALA A 59 8.31 3.08 -20.10
CA ALA A 59 9.25 4.17 -19.85
C ALA A 59 8.46 5.47 -19.67
N ILE A 60 8.65 6.18 -18.54
CA ILE A 60 7.90 7.37 -18.15
C ILE A 60 8.85 8.51 -17.83
N GLU A 61 8.65 9.68 -18.45
CA GLU A 61 9.39 10.89 -18.11
C GLU A 61 9.11 11.31 -16.67
N ALA A 62 10.17 11.57 -15.91
CA ALA A 62 10.08 11.96 -14.51
C ALA A 62 10.95 13.17 -14.20
N LEU A 63 10.43 14.08 -13.38
CA LEU A 63 11.18 15.15 -12.74
C LEU A 63 11.30 14.85 -11.25
N ARG A 64 12.52 14.84 -10.72
CA ARG A 64 12.78 14.65 -9.28
C ARG A 64 13.40 15.90 -8.69
N LEU A 65 12.78 16.43 -7.64
CA LEU A 65 13.16 17.68 -6.99
C LEU A 65 13.60 17.41 -5.54
N PRO A 66 14.80 17.86 -5.14
CA PRO A 66 15.33 17.56 -3.81
C PRO A 66 14.46 18.14 -2.69
N ALA A 67 14.29 17.36 -1.63
CA ALA A 67 13.60 17.82 -0.43
C ALA A 67 14.29 19.00 0.27
N ALA A 68 15.61 19.14 0.08
CA ALA A 68 16.41 20.24 0.63
C ALA A 68 16.26 21.56 -0.13
N SER A 69 15.74 21.55 -1.36
CA SER A 69 15.55 22.77 -2.16
C SER A 69 14.38 23.61 -1.62
N PRO A 70 14.47 24.96 -1.71
CA PRO A 70 13.35 25.84 -1.36
C PRO A 70 12.09 25.53 -2.16
N TRP A 71 10.92 25.69 -1.56
CA TRP A 71 9.63 25.44 -2.23
C TRP A 71 9.47 26.25 -3.52
N HIS A 72 9.93 27.52 -3.51
CA HIS A 72 9.88 28.39 -4.68
C HIS A 72 10.57 27.74 -5.89
N ASP A 73 11.81 27.27 -5.71
CA ASP A 73 12.62 26.68 -6.77
C ASP A 73 12.01 25.37 -7.29
N ARG A 74 11.50 24.55 -6.38
CA ARG A 74 10.79 23.31 -6.73
C ARG A 74 9.54 23.59 -7.57
N VAL A 75 8.75 24.59 -7.19
CA VAL A 75 7.56 24.99 -7.93
C VAL A 75 7.91 25.55 -9.31
N LEU A 76 8.96 26.38 -9.41
CA LEU A 76 9.43 26.90 -10.71
C LEU A 76 9.88 25.77 -11.63
N ALA A 77 10.70 24.84 -11.15
CA ALA A 77 11.16 23.71 -11.94
C ALA A 77 10.01 22.82 -12.41
N ALA A 78 9.07 22.50 -11.51
CA ALA A 78 7.90 21.69 -11.85
C ALA A 78 6.98 22.40 -12.87
N ARG A 79 6.79 23.72 -12.73
CA ARG A 79 6.03 24.51 -13.71
C ARG A 79 6.70 24.48 -15.08
N SER A 80 8.02 24.73 -15.16
CA SER A 80 8.79 24.66 -16.41
C SER A 80 8.65 23.28 -17.07
N PHE A 81 8.74 22.20 -16.28
CA PHE A 81 8.52 20.84 -16.77
C PHE A 81 7.11 20.64 -17.34
N LEU A 82 6.07 21.12 -16.65
CA LEU A 82 4.68 21.03 -17.09
C LEU A 82 4.36 21.90 -18.30
N GLN A 83 5.02 23.06 -18.46
CA GLN A 83 4.76 23.99 -19.58
C GLN A 83 5.24 23.45 -20.93
N ARG A 84 6.25 22.60 -20.97
CA ARG A 84 6.77 22.02 -22.22
C ARG A 84 5.76 21.15 -22.95
N ARG A 85 4.82 20.57 -22.22
CA ARG A 85 3.75 19.73 -22.76
C ARG A 85 2.51 19.87 -21.88
N PRO A 86 1.41 20.47 -22.38
CA PRO A 86 0.25 20.74 -21.56
C PRO A 86 -0.46 19.43 -21.17
N GLU A 87 -0.66 19.18 -19.89
CA GLU A 87 -1.49 18.11 -19.35
C GLU A 87 -2.93 18.56 -19.13
N ASP A 88 -3.87 17.60 -19.24
CA ASP A 88 -5.28 17.82 -18.95
C ASP A 88 -5.55 17.72 -17.46
N TRP A 89 -4.78 16.84 -16.78
CA TRP A 89 -4.93 16.53 -15.37
C TRP A 89 -3.59 16.59 -14.62
N LEU A 90 -3.65 17.11 -13.40
CA LEU A 90 -2.63 16.93 -12.38
C LEU A 90 -3.20 15.98 -11.32
N SER A 91 -2.53 14.86 -11.09
CA SER A 91 -2.93 13.84 -10.12
C SER A 91 -1.99 13.87 -8.91
N LEU A 92 -2.42 14.53 -7.82
CA LEU A 92 -1.65 14.59 -6.58
C LEU A 92 -1.86 13.32 -5.75
N GLN A 93 -0.80 12.56 -5.57
CA GLN A 93 -0.74 11.36 -4.74
C GLN A 93 -0.25 11.77 -3.34
N PHE A 94 -1.19 12.02 -2.44
CA PHE A 94 -0.93 12.72 -1.20
C PHE A 94 -0.76 11.77 -0.01
N VAL A 95 0.38 11.93 0.67
CA VAL A 95 0.66 11.45 2.02
C VAL A 95 1.21 12.60 2.86
N CYS A 96 0.57 12.94 3.94
CA CYS A 96 0.95 14.10 4.74
C CYS A 96 2.38 14.02 5.30
N TYR A 97 2.84 12.83 5.66
CA TYR A 97 4.20 12.59 6.18
C TYR A 97 5.30 12.71 5.12
N GLY A 98 4.96 12.60 3.86
CA GLY A 98 5.89 12.85 2.77
C GLY A 98 6.26 14.32 2.61
N PHE A 99 5.40 15.23 3.07
CA PHE A 99 5.62 16.68 3.01
C PHE A 99 6.05 17.31 4.34
N HIS A 100 5.68 16.69 5.48
CA HIS A 100 5.99 17.22 6.80
C HIS A 100 6.19 16.09 7.83
N PRO A 101 7.24 16.11 8.69
CA PRO A 101 7.56 15.02 9.61
C PRO A 101 6.44 14.63 10.57
N LYS A 102 5.59 15.60 10.96
CA LYS A 102 4.40 15.37 11.79
C LYS A 102 3.10 15.34 10.99
N GLY A 103 3.16 15.34 9.65
CA GLY A 103 1.98 15.36 8.78
C GLY A 103 1.15 16.65 8.84
N ILE A 104 1.68 17.75 9.40
CA ILE A 104 1.01 19.05 9.50
C ILE A 104 1.37 19.88 8.27
N THR A 105 0.59 19.76 7.21
CA THR A 105 0.86 20.33 5.89
C THR A 105 0.20 21.71 5.69
N VAL A 106 0.17 22.53 6.74
CA VAL A 106 -0.34 23.90 6.65
C VAL A 106 0.47 24.71 5.64
N GLY A 107 -0.21 25.47 4.77
CA GLY A 107 0.44 26.28 3.73
C GLY A 107 0.84 25.51 2.46
N LEU A 108 0.81 24.17 2.46
CA LEU A 108 1.17 23.37 1.28
C LEU A 108 0.30 23.72 0.05
N GLY A 109 -0.97 24.01 0.26
CA GLY A 109 -1.88 24.40 -0.83
C GLY A 109 -1.41 25.65 -1.58
N GLN A 110 -0.83 26.64 -0.89
CA GLN A 110 -0.28 27.85 -1.51
C GLN A 110 0.91 27.54 -2.40
N HIS A 111 1.75 26.56 -2.03
CA HIS A 111 2.86 26.11 -2.86
C HIS A 111 2.40 25.31 -4.07
N LEU A 112 1.34 24.50 -3.91
CA LEU A 112 0.86 23.62 -4.99
C LEU A 112 -0.10 24.31 -5.97
N ALA A 113 -0.86 25.33 -5.54
CA ALA A 113 -1.80 26.05 -6.41
C ALA A 113 -1.18 26.53 -7.73
N PRO A 114 0.06 27.10 -7.78
CA PRO A 114 0.68 27.52 -9.03
C PRO A 114 0.99 26.36 -10.00
N LEU A 115 1.07 25.12 -9.53
CA LEU A 115 1.29 23.95 -10.39
C LEU A 115 0.01 23.51 -11.10
N ILE A 116 -1.15 23.77 -10.50
CA ILE A 116 -2.44 23.36 -11.07
C ILE A 116 -2.73 24.20 -12.30
N GLY A 117 -2.68 25.55 -12.20
CA GLY A 117 -3.01 26.44 -13.29
C GLY A 117 -4.42 26.13 -13.83
N ASP A 118 -4.55 25.99 -15.15
CA ASP A 118 -5.80 25.65 -15.84
C ASP A 118 -6.09 24.15 -15.91
N ARG A 119 -5.25 23.31 -15.27
CA ARG A 119 -5.42 21.86 -15.25
C ARG A 119 -6.46 21.44 -14.22
N ARG A 120 -7.18 20.37 -14.49
CA ARG A 120 -8.02 19.74 -13.48
C ARG A 120 -7.15 19.00 -12.47
N LEU A 121 -7.51 19.13 -11.18
CA LEU A 121 -6.83 18.44 -10.10
C LEU A 121 -7.58 17.17 -9.71
N HIS A 122 -6.89 16.05 -9.72
CA HIS A 122 -7.24 14.84 -8.99
C HIS A 122 -6.41 14.75 -7.71
N LEU A 123 -7.04 14.41 -6.59
CA LEU A 123 -6.38 14.21 -5.30
C LEU A 123 -6.62 12.78 -4.81
N MET A 124 -5.55 12.00 -4.69
CA MET A 124 -5.56 10.69 -4.01
C MET A 124 -5.04 10.85 -2.59
N LEU A 125 -5.86 10.53 -1.60
CA LEU A 125 -5.51 10.54 -0.19
C LEU A 125 -5.14 9.12 0.26
N HIS A 126 -3.84 8.82 0.30
CA HIS A 126 -3.32 7.51 0.71
C HIS A 126 -3.36 7.33 2.22
N GLU A 127 -3.14 8.41 2.97
CA GLU A 127 -3.28 8.45 4.42
C GLU A 127 -4.01 9.72 4.84
N LEU A 128 -4.78 9.58 5.91
CA LEU A 128 -5.45 10.69 6.56
C LEU A 128 -4.72 11.06 7.86
N TRP A 129 -5.47 11.48 8.85
CA TRP A 129 -4.97 11.88 10.16
C TRP A 129 -4.97 10.72 11.16
N ILE A 130 -4.08 10.80 12.16
CA ILE A 130 -4.01 9.85 13.27
C ILE A 130 -5.04 10.18 14.37
N GLY A 131 -5.05 9.39 15.44
CA GLY A 131 -5.90 9.63 16.62
C GLY A 131 -7.33 9.11 16.48
N VAL A 132 -7.62 8.35 15.42
CA VAL A 132 -8.95 7.76 15.16
C VAL A 132 -9.08 6.34 15.69
N ARG A 133 -7.97 5.71 16.13
CA ARG A 133 -8.01 4.36 16.70
C ARG A 133 -8.64 4.36 18.08
N ARG A 134 -9.24 3.24 18.48
CA ARG A 134 -9.74 3.01 19.84
C ARG A 134 -8.54 3.11 20.82
N GLY A 135 -8.70 3.87 21.90
CA GLY A 135 -7.62 4.07 22.88
C GLY A 135 -6.50 5.02 22.43
N ALA A 136 -6.68 5.80 21.37
CA ALA A 136 -5.71 6.81 20.97
C ALA A 136 -5.44 7.81 22.11
N SER A 137 -4.16 8.09 22.38
CA SER A 137 -3.71 9.04 23.39
C SER A 137 -4.18 10.46 23.09
N LEU A 138 -4.27 11.32 24.11
CA LEU A 138 -4.63 12.72 23.92
C LEU A 138 -3.68 13.41 22.94
N ARG A 139 -2.39 13.10 22.99
CA ARG A 139 -1.37 13.64 22.08
C ARG A 139 -1.67 13.25 20.62
N GLU A 140 -2.01 11.98 20.34
CA GLU A 140 -2.39 11.52 19.02
C GLU A 140 -3.67 12.18 18.52
N ARG A 141 -4.66 12.37 19.40
CA ARG A 141 -5.92 13.04 19.07
C ARG A 141 -5.72 14.52 18.72
N VAL A 142 -4.89 15.23 19.48
CA VAL A 142 -4.55 16.63 19.20
C VAL A 142 -3.78 16.74 17.88
N LEU A 143 -2.75 15.90 17.68
CA LEU A 143 -2.00 15.91 16.43
C LEU A 143 -2.89 15.55 15.24
N GLY A 144 -3.77 14.55 15.39
CA GLY A 144 -4.74 14.17 14.36
C GLY A 144 -5.72 15.29 14.02
N ALA A 145 -6.16 16.08 15.01
CA ALA A 145 -7.01 17.25 14.77
C ALA A 145 -6.29 18.32 13.92
N LEU A 146 -5.00 18.56 14.19
CA LEU A 146 -4.17 19.49 13.39
C LEU A 146 -3.95 18.96 11.97
N GLN A 147 -3.66 17.67 11.80
CA GLN A 147 -3.55 17.04 10.49
C GLN A 147 -4.85 17.13 9.70
N ARG A 148 -5.99 16.82 10.34
CA ARG A 148 -7.33 16.95 9.73
C ARG A 148 -7.56 18.37 9.23
N ARG A 149 -7.29 19.38 10.08
CA ARG A 149 -7.44 20.80 9.68
C ARG A 149 -6.56 21.14 8.48
N ALA A 150 -5.33 20.65 8.44
CA ALA A 150 -4.39 20.86 7.32
C ALA A 150 -4.90 20.22 6.03
N VAL A 151 -5.40 18.99 6.08
CA VAL A 151 -5.98 18.28 4.91
C VAL A 151 -7.23 18.99 4.41
N CYS A 152 -8.16 19.39 5.30
CA CYS A 152 -9.35 20.13 4.91
C CYS A 152 -8.99 21.49 4.28
N SER A 153 -8.00 22.20 4.84
CA SER A 153 -7.50 23.46 4.27
C SER A 153 -6.87 23.26 2.89
N LEU A 154 -6.07 22.19 2.71
CA LEU A 154 -5.48 21.85 1.43
C LEU A 154 -6.57 21.62 0.36
N ILE A 155 -7.58 20.83 0.68
CA ILE A 155 -8.69 20.54 -0.23
C ILE A 155 -9.48 21.83 -0.56
N GLY A 156 -9.77 22.64 0.43
CA GLY A 156 -10.49 23.91 0.23
C GLY A 156 -9.70 24.93 -0.63
N GLN A 157 -8.38 24.95 -0.52
CA GLN A 157 -7.51 25.83 -1.33
C GLN A 157 -7.36 25.32 -2.77
N LEU A 158 -7.14 24.02 -2.95
CA LEU A 158 -6.84 23.44 -4.25
C LEU A 158 -8.09 23.05 -5.07
N LYS A 159 -9.24 22.89 -4.44
CA LYS A 159 -10.54 22.59 -5.04
C LYS A 159 -10.45 21.45 -6.08
N PRO A 160 -10.02 20.24 -5.68
CA PRO A 160 -9.86 19.13 -6.63
C PRO A 160 -11.20 18.76 -7.28
N ALA A 161 -11.18 18.53 -8.60
CA ALA A 161 -12.32 18.08 -9.38
C ALA A 161 -12.70 16.62 -9.06
N ALA A 162 -11.73 15.81 -8.61
CA ALA A 162 -11.95 14.44 -8.18
C ALA A 162 -11.10 14.11 -6.94
N ILE A 163 -11.71 13.45 -5.95
CA ILE A 163 -11.01 12.99 -4.74
C ILE A 163 -11.21 11.48 -4.62
N HIS A 164 -10.09 10.77 -4.44
CA HIS A 164 -10.08 9.34 -4.15
C HIS A 164 -9.40 9.02 -2.83
N THR A 165 -9.76 7.88 -2.27
CA THR A 165 -9.05 7.23 -1.16
C THR A 165 -9.11 5.71 -1.29
N SER A 166 -8.20 5.00 -0.61
CA SER A 166 -8.00 3.57 -0.81
C SER A 166 -8.98 2.66 -0.04
N ASN A 167 -9.72 3.18 0.94
CA ASN A 167 -10.59 2.36 1.79
C ASN A 167 -11.82 3.11 2.28
N ALA A 168 -12.87 2.34 2.60
CA ALA A 168 -14.17 2.88 3.05
C ALA A 168 -14.08 3.66 4.35
N ALA A 169 -13.20 3.26 5.27
CA ALA A 169 -13.00 3.98 6.54
C ALA A 169 -12.52 5.43 6.31
N TYR A 170 -11.60 5.63 5.38
CA TYR A 170 -11.13 6.96 5.02
C TYR A 170 -12.21 7.77 4.27
N ALA A 171 -12.97 7.13 3.37
CA ALA A 171 -14.09 7.79 2.70
C ALA A 171 -15.12 8.29 3.73
N ARG A 172 -15.43 7.48 4.75
CA ARG A 172 -16.32 7.88 5.85
C ARG A 172 -15.75 9.03 6.69
N LEU A 173 -14.47 8.96 7.07
CA LEU A 173 -13.81 10.04 7.81
C LEU A 173 -13.85 11.39 7.05
N LEU A 174 -13.67 11.35 5.74
CA LEU A 174 -13.79 12.51 4.86
C LEU A 174 -15.25 12.98 4.79
N GLY A 175 -16.20 12.06 4.63
CA GLY A 175 -17.63 12.36 4.66
C GLY A 175 -18.09 13.07 5.94
N ASN A 176 -17.54 12.67 7.10
CA ASN A 176 -17.83 13.30 8.40
C ASN A 176 -17.36 14.78 8.49
N VAL A 177 -16.53 15.23 7.57
CA VAL A 177 -16.08 16.62 7.45
C VAL A 177 -16.58 17.29 6.16
N GLY A 178 -17.60 16.71 5.51
CA GLY A 178 -18.23 17.27 4.32
C GLY A 178 -17.47 17.07 3.01
N ILE A 179 -16.47 16.20 2.98
CA ILE A 179 -15.66 15.91 1.80
C ILE A 179 -16.10 14.57 1.19
N GLN A 180 -16.59 14.62 -0.05
CA GLN A 180 -16.96 13.41 -0.81
C GLN A 180 -15.73 12.84 -1.50
N ALA A 181 -15.38 11.59 -1.19
CA ALA A 181 -14.29 10.86 -1.84
C ALA A 181 -14.80 9.53 -2.38
N ARG A 182 -14.38 9.17 -3.59
CA ARG A 182 -14.64 7.86 -4.19
C ARG A 182 -13.59 6.86 -3.75
N LEU A 183 -13.95 5.59 -3.74
CA LEU A 183 -13.01 4.51 -3.46
C LEU A 183 -12.19 4.19 -4.72
N LEU A 184 -10.88 4.20 -4.57
CA LEU A 184 -9.93 3.71 -5.56
C LEU A 184 -8.98 2.74 -4.83
N PRO A 185 -9.21 1.42 -4.87
CA PRO A 185 -8.43 0.43 -4.15
C PRO A 185 -6.95 0.50 -4.53
N LEU A 186 -6.05 0.06 -3.64
CA LEU A 186 -4.66 -0.14 -4.01
C LEU A 186 -4.51 -1.42 -4.84
N CYS A 187 -3.56 -1.42 -5.75
CA CYS A 187 -3.05 -2.62 -6.43
C CYS A 187 -1.89 -3.24 -5.65
N GLY A 188 -1.59 -4.50 -5.94
CA GLY A 188 -0.41 -5.15 -5.44
C GLY A 188 0.87 -4.52 -6.01
N SER A 189 1.82 -4.24 -5.13
CA SER A 189 3.13 -3.69 -5.52
C SER A 189 4.05 -4.70 -6.21
N ILE A 190 3.70 -5.99 -6.18
CA ILE A 190 4.49 -7.09 -6.73
C ILE A 190 3.75 -7.70 -7.92
N PRO A 191 4.34 -7.67 -9.14
CA PRO A 191 3.79 -8.37 -10.29
C PRO A 191 3.73 -9.87 -10.06
N VAL A 192 2.66 -10.50 -10.48
CA VAL A 192 2.57 -11.97 -10.48
C VAL A 192 3.44 -12.50 -11.62
N VAL A 193 4.48 -13.27 -11.29
CA VAL A 193 5.31 -13.94 -12.31
C VAL A 193 4.66 -15.25 -12.73
N ALA A 194 4.60 -15.51 -14.05
CA ALA A 194 4.00 -16.74 -14.58
C ALA A 194 4.82 -17.98 -14.22
N ASP A 195 6.15 -17.86 -14.29
CA ASP A 195 7.08 -18.96 -14.04
C ASP A 195 7.74 -18.80 -12.67
N ALA A 196 6.94 -19.00 -11.61
CA ALA A 196 7.50 -19.09 -10.26
C ALA A 196 8.51 -20.25 -10.20
N LYS A 197 9.73 -19.97 -9.76
CA LYS A 197 10.80 -20.98 -9.66
C LYS A 197 10.39 -22.08 -8.68
N SER A 198 10.01 -23.24 -9.22
CA SER A 198 9.71 -24.42 -8.41
C SER A 198 10.91 -24.77 -7.53
N GLY A 199 10.67 -25.03 -6.24
CA GLY A 199 11.72 -25.39 -5.29
C GLY A 199 12.61 -24.24 -4.79
N TRP A 200 12.42 -23.00 -5.29
CA TRP A 200 13.19 -21.85 -4.82
C TRP A 200 13.04 -21.61 -3.31
N LEU A 201 11.83 -21.65 -2.80
CA LEU A 201 11.58 -21.44 -1.37
C LEU A 201 12.23 -22.52 -0.51
N GLU A 202 12.13 -23.77 -0.92
CA GLU A 202 12.75 -24.92 -0.25
C GLU A 202 14.27 -24.77 -0.20
N GLN A 203 14.89 -24.33 -1.28
CA GLN A 203 16.33 -24.06 -1.35
C GLN A 203 16.69 -22.94 -0.36
N GLN A 204 15.98 -21.81 -0.38
CA GLN A 204 16.24 -20.70 0.55
C GLN A 204 16.08 -21.10 2.02
N LEU A 205 15.09 -21.94 2.33
CA LEU A 205 14.87 -22.42 3.69
C LEU A 205 16.02 -23.32 4.16
N ARG A 206 16.60 -24.17 3.29
CA ARG A 206 17.80 -24.98 3.63
C ARG A 206 19.02 -24.11 3.86
N GLU A 207 19.26 -23.11 3.00
CA GLU A 207 20.35 -22.14 3.14
C GLU A 207 20.29 -21.36 4.48
N LEU A 208 19.05 -21.09 4.96
CA LEU A 208 18.80 -20.43 6.24
C LEU A 208 18.81 -21.38 7.46
N GLY A 209 19.12 -22.66 7.26
CA GLY A 209 19.10 -23.64 8.35
C GLY A 209 17.70 -24.07 8.80
N ALA A 210 16.66 -23.73 8.05
CA ALA A 210 15.28 -24.09 8.33
C ALA A 210 14.88 -25.42 7.63
N ALA A 211 15.74 -26.41 7.68
CA ALA A 211 15.56 -27.71 7.01
C ALA A 211 14.22 -28.36 7.35
N ARG A 212 13.76 -28.27 8.61
CA ARG A 212 12.46 -28.79 9.02
C ARG A 212 11.29 -28.22 8.19
N SER A 213 11.37 -26.94 7.80
CA SER A 213 10.38 -26.30 6.92
C SER A 213 10.58 -26.63 5.46
N ALA A 214 11.82 -26.86 5.03
CA ALA A 214 12.16 -27.18 3.64
C ALA A 214 11.79 -28.61 3.25
N ASP A 215 12.04 -29.56 4.15
CA ASP A 215 11.99 -31.00 3.85
C ASP A 215 10.66 -31.67 4.27
N ALA A 216 9.81 -30.94 5.03
CA ALA A 216 8.48 -31.44 5.37
C ALA A 216 7.61 -31.60 4.11
N PRO A 217 6.85 -32.72 3.98
CA PRO A 217 5.94 -32.93 2.87
C PRO A 217 4.93 -31.76 2.77
N ARG A 218 4.74 -31.20 1.58
CA ARG A 218 3.81 -30.07 1.36
C ARG A 218 2.37 -30.43 1.77
N SER A 219 1.98 -31.68 1.60
CA SER A 219 0.68 -32.20 2.03
C SER A 219 0.50 -32.22 3.55
N GLU A 220 1.57 -32.11 4.33
CA GLU A 220 1.54 -32.17 5.80
C GLU A 220 1.93 -30.84 6.46
N GLN A 221 2.10 -29.79 5.68
CA GLN A 221 2.59 -28.50 6.16
C GLN A 221 1.66 -27.37 5.77
N TRP A 222 1.51 -26.39 6.67
CA TRP A 222 0.99 -25.07 6.39
C TRP A 222 2.08 -24.00 6.51
N ARG A 223 2.22 -23.17 5.49
CA ARG A 223 3.16 -22.06 5.43
C ARG A 223 2.42 -20.73 5.53
N PHE A 224 2.64 -20.01 6.62
CA PHE A 224 2.13 -18.67 6.85
C PHE A 224 3.22 -17.66 6.53
N GLY A 225 2.90 -16.60 5.77
CA GLY A 225 3.87 -15.60 5.36
C GLY A 225 3.49 -14.18 5.73
N PHE A 226 4.48 -13.45 6.24
CA PHE A 226 4.47 -12.00 6.33
C PHE A 226 5.20 -11.41 5.14
N PHE A 227 4.64 -10.36 4.54
CA PHE A 227 5.30 -9.59 3.50
C PHE A 227 5.45 -8.13 3.92
N GLY A 228 6.69 -7.67 4.05
CA GLY A 228 7.05 -6.32 4.42
C GLY A 228 7.08 -6.09 5.94
N THR A 229 6.70 -4.89 6.35
CA THR A 229 6.87 -4.40 7.73
C THR A 229 5.97 -5.12 8.73
N LEU A 230 6.53 -5.45 9.89
CA LEU A 230 5.82 -6.00 11.04
C LEU A 230 5.74 -4.91 12.13
N PRO A 231 4.52 -4.50 12.57
CA PRO A 231 4.39 -3.51 13.63
C PRO A 231 4.85 -4.08 14.97
N GLY A 232 5.72 -3.36 15.66
CA GLY A 232 6.32 -3.84 16.91
C GLY A 232 5.33 -3.96 18.07
N GLU A 233 4.24 -3.19 18.03
CA GLU A 233 3.19 -3.18 19.06
C GLU A 233 2.10 -4.27 18.87
N TRP A 234 2.15 -5.04 17.78
CA TRP A 234 1.16 -6.08 17.53
C TRP A 234 1.36 -7.29 18.43
N SER A 235 0.26 -7.85 18.99
CA SER A 235 0.30 -9.10 19.74
C SER A 235 -0.08 -10.29 18.85
N PRO A 236 0.83 -11.23 18.59
CA PRO A 236 0.58 -12.40 17.74
C PRO A 236 -0.16 -13.53 18.46
N GLU A 237 -0.26 -13.49 19.79
CA GLU A 237 -0.72 -14.61 20.61
C GLU A 237 -2.10 -15.17 20.23
N PRO A 238 -3.15 -14.35 20.05
CA PRO A 238 -4.45 -14.89 19.68
C PRO A 238 -4.43 -15.61 18.33
N LEU A 239 -3.69 -15.05 17.35
CA LEU A 239 -3.56 -15.67 16.03
C LEU A 239 -2.84 -17.03 16.12
N PHE A 240 -1.71 -17.08 16.81
CA PHE A 240 -0.91 -18.30 16.89
C PHE A 240 -1.60 -19.39 17.71
N THR A 241 -2.43 -19.04 18.69
CA THR A 241 -3.29 -19.98 19.40
C THR A 241 -4.31 -20.62 18.45
N TYR A 242 -4.97 -19.84 17.60
CA TYR A 242 -5.92 -20.37 16.61
C TYR A 242 -5.23 -21.23 15.54
N ILE A 243 -4.06 -20.78 15.02
CA ILE A 243 -3.28 -21.56 14.06
C ILE A 243 -2.86 -22.91 14.67
N ALA A 244 -2.38 -22.90 15.90
CA ALA A 244 -1.93 -24.08 16.58
C ALA A 244 -3.07 -25.10 16.77
N ALA A 245 -4.23 -24.66 17.23
CA ALA A 245 -5.39 -25.54 17.43
C ALA A 245 -5.91 -26.11 16.08
N ALA A 246 -5.89 -25.32 15.02
CA ALA A 246 -6.29 -25.78 13.68
C ALA A 246 -5.30 -26.78 13.10
N ALA A 247 -4.00 -26.52 13.24
CA ALA A 247 -2.93 -27.37 12.71
C ALA A 247 -2.92 -28.76 13.40
N GLU A 248 -3.12 -28.78 14.71
CA GLU A 248 -3.22 -30.02 15.49
C GLU A 248 -4.39 -30.91 15.00
N ARG A 249 -5.57 -30.32 14.85
CA ARG A 249 -6.75 -31.03 14.31
C ARG A 249 -6.54 -31.54 12.89
N ALA A 250 -5.88 -30.74 12.06
CA ALA A 250 -5.60 -31.07 10.67
C ALA A 250 -4.34 -31.96 10.49
N ARG A 251 -3.63 -32.28 11.56
CA ARG A 251 -2.34 -33.00 11.56
C ARG A 251 -1.33 -32.35 10.63
N ARG A 252 -1.17 -31.02 10.77
CA ARG A 252 -0.26 -30.21 9.96
C ARG A 252 0.88 -29.64 10.81
N THR A 253 2.09 -29.64 10.27
CA THR A 253 3.18 -28.81 10.77
C THR A 253 3.00 -27.36 10.31
N VAL A 254 3.57 -26.41 11.04
CA VAL A 254 3.43 -24.98 10.74
C VAL A 254 4.78 -24.34 10.55
N SER A 255 4.92 -23.60 9.46
CA SER A 255 6.03 -22.69 9.21
C SER A 255 5.54 -21.25 9.15
N VAL A 256 6.22 -20.36 9.85
CA VAL A 256 6.00 -18.92 9.88
C VAL A 256 7.17 -18.24 9.20
N LEU A 257 6.91 -17.64 8.06
CA LEU A 257 7.93 -17.11 7.15
C LEU A 257 7.78 -15.60 7.01
N SER A 258 8.89 -14.89 6.78
CA SER A 258 8.87 -13.45 6.50
C SER A 258 9.75 -13.12 5.31
N ILE A 259 9.26 -12.27 4.42
CA ILE A 259 9.99 -11.71 3.27
C ILE A 259 9.87 -10.19 3.23
N GLY A 260 10.92 -9.52 2.79
CA GLY A 260 11.02 -8.06 2.79
C GLY A 260 11.61 -7.51 4.09
N ARG A 261 11.57 -6.18 4.22
CA ARG A 261 12.08 -5.46 5.39
C ARG A 261 11.08 -5.56 6.54
N ILE A 262 11.51 -6.10 7.67
CA ILE A 262 10.64 -6.29 8.85
C ILE A 262 10.39 -4.98 9.63
N GLY A 263 11.26 -3.97 9.48
CA GLY A 263 11.12 -2.66 10.10
C GLY A 263 11.15 -2.72 11.63
N PRO A 264 10.21 -2.05 12.33
CA PRO A 264 10.20 -2.00 13.80
C PRO A 264 9.87 -3.34 14.46
N GLY A 265 9.50 -4.37 13.71
CA GLY A 265 9.11 -5.70 14.21
C GLY A 265 10.26 -6.63 14.58
N GLU A 266 11.52 -6.18 14.57
CA GLU A 266 12.69 -7.00 14.90
C GLU A 266 12.58 -7.65 16.29
N GLN A 267 12.21 -6.87 17.29
CA GLN A 267 12.06 -7.36 18.64
C GLN A 267 10.89 -8.36 18.74
N LEU A 268 9.76 -8.01 18.14
CA LEU A 268 8.59 -8.87 18.09
C LEU A 268 8.88 -10.22 17.42
N TRP A 269 9.66 -10.21 16.32
CA TRP A 269 10.05 -11.46 15.64
C TRP A 269 10.87 -12.36 16.56
N ARG A 270 11.83 -11.80 17.31
CA ARG A 270 12.63 -12.55 18.29
C ARG A 270 11.76 -13.15 19.41
N GLU A 271 10.79 -12.38 19.89
CA GLU A 271 9.84 -12.83 20.91
C GLU A 271 8.94 -13.97 20.39
N MET A 272 8.45 -13.86 19.14
CA MET A 272 7.69 -14.94 18.50
C MET A 272 8.53 -16.21 18.39
N LEU A 273 9.77 -16.11 17.93
CA LEU A 273 10.69 -17.24 17.82
C LEU A 273 10.96 -17.88 19.19
N ALA A 274 11.24 -17.08 20.21
CA ALA A 274 11.51 -17.58 21.55
C ALA A 274 10.29 -18.31 22.16
N ARG A 275 9.09 -17.76 21.96
CA ARG A 275 7.85 -18.29 22.54
C ARG A 275 7.28 -19.49 21.80
N TYR A 276 7.37 -19.49 20.46
CA TYR A 276 6.68 -20.47 19.61
C TYR A 276 7.61 -21.38 18.80
N GLY A 277 8.93 -21.18 18.88
CA GLY A 277 9.92 -21.92 18.08
C GLY A 277 9.97 -23.42 18.34
N GLN A 278 9.50 -23.88 19.52
CA GLN A 278 9.32 -25.31 19.79
C GLN A 278 8.15 -25.93 19.01
N ARG A 279 7.13 -25.14 18.72
CA ARG A 279 5.89 -25.61 18.08
C ARG A 279 5.85 -25.30 16.59
N PHE A 280 6.39 -24.17 16.16
CA PHE A 280 6.42 -23.69 14.79
C PHE A 280 7.86 -23.53 14.29
N SER A 281 8.09 -23.75 13.01
CA SER A 281 9.35 -23.37 12.38
C SER A 281 9.29 -21.91 11.92
N PHE A 282 10.37 -21.16 12.11
CA PHE A 282 10.47 -19.75 11.71
C PHE A 282 11.64 -19.56 10.74
N ALA A 283 11.43 -18.76 9.68
CA ALA A 283 12.51 -18.32 8.81
C ALA A 283 12.27 -16.91 8.26
N ARG A 284 13.36 -16.14 8.09
CA ARG A 284 13.35 -14.81 7.49
C ARG A 284 14.18 -14.81 6.22
N LEU A 285 13.53 -14.49 5.11
CA LEU A 285 14.20 -14.42 3.81
C LEU A 285 14.88 -13.06 3.56
N GLY A 286 14.50 -12.01 4.32
CA GLY A 286 15.01 -10.67 4.12
C GLY A 286 14.48 -9.98 2.86
N GLU A 287 15.15 -8.90 2.44
CA GLU A 287 14.79 -8.18 1.20
C GLU A 287 15.15 -9.04 -0.01
N ARG A 288 14.23 -9.12 -0.98
CA ARG A 288 14.34 -9.93 -2.20
C ARG A 288 13.83 -9.14 -3.40
N SER A 289 14.21 -9.56 -4.59
CA SER A 289 13.68 -9.01 -5.84
C SER A 289 12.17 -9.23 -5.97
N PRO A 290 11.45 -8.39 -6.73
CA PRO A 290 10.02 -8.58 -6.94
C PRO A 290 9.64 -9.96 -7.47
N ALA A 291 10.46 -10.56 -8.33
CA ALA A 291 10.23 -11.91 -8.85
C ALA A 291 10.35 -12.98 -7.75
N GLU A 292 11.32 -12.84 -6.84
CA GLU A 292 11.47 -13.76 -5.70
C GLU A 292 10.35 -13.58 -4.68
N VAL A 293 9.88 -12.33 -4.43
CA VAL A 293 8.70 -12.08 -3.61
C VAL A 293 7.48 -12.73 -4.23
N SER A 294 7.28 -12.62 -5.55
CA SER A 294 6.19 -13.29 -6.23
C SER A 294 6.28 -14.82 -6.10
N SER A 295 7.47 -15.41 -6.26
CA SER A 295 7.68 -16.84 -6.05
C SER A 295 7.37 -17.25 -4.61
N PHE A 296 7.75 -16.45 -3.62
CA PHE A 296 7.39 -16.66 -2.22
C PHE A 296 5.88 -16.67 -2.00
N LEU A 297 5.18 -15.64 -2.49
CA LEU A 297 3.73 -15.51 -2.34
C LEU A 297 2.96 -16.65 -3.02
N GLN A 298 3.54 -17.25 -4.07
CA GLN A 298 2.99 -18.42 -4.73
C GLN A 298 3.27 -19.73 -3.99
N ALA A 299 4.35 -19.79 -3.18
CA ALA A 299 4.80 -21.00 -2.49
C ALA A 299 4.25 -21.17 -1.05
N ILE A 300 3.64 -20.15 -0.47
CA ILE A 300 3.02 -20.19 0.87
C ILE A 300 1.52 -20.46 0.78
N ASP A 301 0.88 -20.86 1.89
CA ASP A 301 -0.56 -21.21 1.92
C ASP A 301 -1.43 -20.06 2.39
N PHE A 302 -0.91 -19.24 3.32
CA PHE A 302 -1.64 -18.14 3.94
C PHE A 302 -0.77 -16.90 4.07
N GLY A 303 -1.32 -15.74 3.74
CA GLY A 303 -0.75 -14.45 4.08
C GLY A 303 -1.22 -13.97 5.45
N ILE A 304 -0.37 -13.25 6.17
CA ILE A 304 -0.74 -12.53 7.39
C ILE A 304 -0.54 -11.04 7.14
N ALA A 305 -1.64 -10.28 7.11
CA ALA A 305 -1.61 -8.84 6.92
C ALA A 305 -1.87 -8.13 8.25
N THR A 306 -0.86 -7.45 8.79
CA THR A 306 -0.92 -6.79 10.11
C THR A 306 -1.52 -5.38 10.07
N THR A 307 -2.01 -4.91 8.93
CA THR A 307 -2.83 -3.70 8.85
C THR A 307 -4.20 -3.97 9.48
N PRO A 308 -4.74 -3.07 10.32
CA PRO A 308 -6.06 -3.25 10.93
C PRO A 308 -7.16 -3.50 9.90
N TRP A 309 -8.16 -4.32 10.26
CA TRP A 309 -9.24 -4.73 9.35
C TRP A 309 -9.91 -3.57 8.61
N GLN A 310 -10.34 -2.53 9.35
CA GLN A 310 -11.02 -1.39 8.73
C GLN A 310 -10.11 -0.54 7.81
N LEU A 311 -8.78 -0.72 7.91
CA LEU A 311 -7.79 -0.02 7.09
C LEU A 311 -7.11 -0.93 6.07
N ILE A 312 -7.54 -2.19 5.91
CA ILE A 312 -6.85 -3.19 5.08
C ILE A 312 -6.70 -2.73 3.62
N GLY A 313 -7.65 -1.97 3.10
CA GLY A 313 -7.60 -1.42 1.74
C GLY A 313 -6.46 -0.44 1.46
N LYS A 314 -5.73 0.04 2.49
CA LYS A 314 -4.50 0.83 2.31
C LYS A 314 -3.21 -0.01 2.30
N SER A 315 -3.31 -1.32 2.41
CA SER A 315 -2.17 -2.22 2.51
C SER A 315 -1.74 -2.76 1.15
N ALA A 316 -0.68 -2.19 0.57
CA ALA A 316 -0.13 -2.68 -0.69
C ALA A 316 0.41 -4.12 -0.57
N SER A 317 0.90 -4.53 0.61
CA SER A 317 1.33 -5.92 0.85
C SER A 317 0.15 -6.89 0.89
N ALA A 318 -0.99 -6.51 1.50
CA ALA A 318 -2.19 -7.32 1.45
C ALA A 318 -2.74 -7.41 0.00
N ALA A 319 -2.77 -6.29 -0.73
CA ALA A 319 -3.16 -6.28 -2.14
C ALA A 319 -2.26 -7.20 -2.98
N ALA A 320 -0.93 -7.19 -2.76
CA ALA A 320 -0.03 -8.11 -3.45
C ALA A 320 -0.31 -9.59 -3.12
N MET A 321 -0.58 -9.93 -1.87
CA MET A 321 -0.99 -11.28 -1.47
C MET A 321 -2.27 -11.71 -2.20
N LEU A 322 -3.27 -10.83 -2.26
CA LEU A 322 -4.56 -11.08 -2.93
C LEU A 322 -4.40 -11.23 -4.44
N ASP A 323 -3.53 -10.41 -5.07
CA ASP A 323 -3.24 -10.52 -6.50
C ASP A 323 -2.57 -11.86 -6.85
N HIS A 324 -1.82 -12.45 -5.90
CA HIS A 324 -1.29 -13.81 -6.03
C HIS A 324 -2.32 -14.91 -5.70
N GLY A 325 -3.59 -14.56 -5.48
CA GLY A 325 -4.64 -15.50 -5.10
C GLY A 325 -4.45 -16.12 -3.72
N LEU A 326 -3.70 -15.49 -2.84
CA LEU A 326 -3.37 -16.03 -1.52
C LEU A 326 -4.50 -15.72 -0.53
N PRO A 327 -5.01 -16.70 0.24
CA PRO A 327 -5.86 -16.46 1.40
C PRO A 327 -5.11 -15.63 2.45
N VAL A 328 -5.71 -14.52 2.91
CA VAL A 328 -5.04 -13.55 3.78
C VAL A 328 -5.79 -13.39 5.10
N ILE A 329 -5.09 -13.62 6.19
CA ILE A 329 -5.61 -13.44 7.55
C ILE A 329 -5.28 -12.02 8.02
N VAL A 330 -6.29 -11.32 8.52
CA VAL A 330 -6.15 -9.98 9.11
C VAL A 330 -6.37 -10.09 10.63
N PRO A 331 -5.29 -10.14 11.43
CA PRO A 331 -5.38 -10.38 12.85
C PRO A 331 -5.69 -9.14 13.70
N ARG A 332 -5.59 -7.94 13.12
CA ARG A 332 -5.80 -6.68 13.85
C ARG A 332 -7.18 -6.09 13.61
N ASP A 333 -7.82 -5.69 14.72
CA ASP A 333 -9.14 -5.07 14.75
C ASP A 333 -9.21 -3.94 15.79
N ASP A 334 -8.10 -3.25 15.98
CA ASP A 334 -7.91 -2.19 16.97
C ASP A 334 -8.34 -0.81 16.47
N VAL A 335 -8.81 -0.71 15.24
CA VAL A 335 -9.36 0.52 14.66
C VAL A 335 -10.87 0.37 14.50
N ASP A 336 -11.62 1.27 15.15
CA ASP A 336 -13.07 1.36 15.03
C ASP A 336 -13.46 2.77 14.63
N ILE A 337 -13.82 2.95 13.37
CA ILE A 337 -14.24 4.22 12.81
C ILE A 337 -15.76 4.24 12.60
N GLY A 338 -16.47 3.26 13.17
CA GLY A 338 -17.91 3.10 12.99
C GLY A 338 -18.32 2.74 11.56
N ALA A 339 -17.39 2.28 10.75
CA ALA A 339 -17.65 1.72 9.44
C ALA A 339 -17.88 0.22 9.62
N ASP A 340 -19.12 -0.23 9.56
CA ASP A 340 -19.42 -1.63 9.41
C ASP A 340 -19.04 -2.05 7.99
N GLY A 341 -17.92 -2.74 7.92
CA GLY A 341 -17.57 -3.48 6.73
C GLY A 341 -16.86 -2.70 5.63
N LEU A 342 -15.91 -3.36 5.03
CA LEU A 342 -15.56 -3.15 3.63
C LEU A 342 -16.82 -3.46 2.81
N GLU A 343 -17.23 -2.57 1.92
CA GLU A 343 -18.19 -2.92 0.88
C GLU A 343 -17.64 -4.14 0.14
N THR A 344 -18.28 -5.30 0.31
CA THR A 344 -17.84 -6.59 -0.24
C THR A 344 -16.34 -6.86 -0.06
N PRO A 345 -15.91 -7.36 1.10
CA PRO A 345 -14.51 -7.75 1.30
C PRO A 345 -14.13 -8.82 0.27
N ASP A 346 -12.89 -8.75 -0.22
CA ASP A 346 -12.34 -9.81 -1.06
C ASP A 346 -12.56 -11.17 -0.40
N PRO A 347 -13.09 -12.19 -1.10
CA PRO A 347 -13.40 -13.49 -0.52
C PRO A 347 -12.18 -14.22 0.05
N LEU A 348 -10.97 -13.82 -0.34
CA LEU A 348 -9.72 -14.34 0.20
C LEU A 348 -9.28 -13.64 1.49
N LEU A 349 -9.93 -12.53 1.89
CA LEU A 349 -9.66 -11.87 3.17
C LEU A 349 -10.45 -12.53 4.30
N GLN A 350 -9.75 -12.93 5.35
CA GLN A 350 -10.35 -13.47 6.58
C GLN A 350 -9.99 -12.59 7.78
N ARG A 351 -10.99 -11.95 8.38
CA ARG A 351 -10.84 -11.30 9.68
C ARG A 351 -10.61 -12.36 10.76
N MET A 352 -9.65 -12.11 11.64
CA MET A 352 -9.42 -13.02 12.76
C MET A 352 -10.59 -12.96 13.75
N THR A 353 -11.30 -14.08 13.82
CA THR A 353 -12.42 -14.31 14.77
C THR A 353 -12.34 -15.75 15.28
N SER A 354 -13.24 -16.13 16.16
CA SER A 354 -13.36 -17.50 16.69
C SER A 354 -13.60 -18.57 15.61
N VAL A 355 -14.01 -18.18 14.40
CA VAL A 355 -14.21 -19.12 13.27
C VAL A 355 -12.92 -19.45 12.50
N LEU A 356 -11.82 -18.74 12.76
CA LEU A 356 -10.55 -18.93 12.06
C LEU A 356 -10.06 -20.39 12.06
N PRO A 357 -10.12 -21.15 13.17
CA PRO A 357 -9.68 -22.55 13.17
C PRO A 357 -10.49 -23.49 12.27
N GLN A 358 -11.76 -23.17 12.00
CA GLN A 358 -12.60 -23.92 11.07
C GLN A 358 -12.36 -23.49 9.63
N TRP A 359 -12.07 -22.21 9.41
CA TRP A 359 -11.79 -21.65 8.07
C TRP A 359 -10.47 -22.16 7.48
N LEU A 360 -9.40 -22.24 8.27
CA LEU A 360 -8.05 -22.62 7.80
C LEU A 360 -8.01 -23.91 6.98
N PRO A 361 -8.62 -25.04 7.38
CA PRO A 361 -8.59 -26.27 6.58
C PRO A 361 -9.40 -26.18 5.28
N GLN A 362 -10.33 -25.25 5.20
CA GLN A 362 -11.25 -25.09 4.07
C GLN A 362 -10.79 -24.03 3.08
N ALA A 363 -9.93 -23.10 3.50
CA ALA A 363 -9.42 -22.04 2.66
C ALA A 363 -8.72 -22.59 1.43
N ARG A 364 -8.97 -21.98 0.29
CA ARG A 364 -8.36 -22.34 -1.00
C ARG A 364 -7.77 -21.09 -1.64
N ARG A 365 -6.69 -21.26 -2.36
CA ARG A 365 -6.14 -20.19 -3.20
C ARG A 365 -7.14 -19.83 -4.29
N GLY A 366 -7.24 -18.52 -4.57
CA GLY A 366 -7.88 -18.02 -5.77
C GLY A 366 -6.94 -18.07 -6.98
N LEU A 367 -7.46 -17.67 -8.13
CA LEU A 367 -6.63 -17.44 -9.30
C LEU A 367 -5.83 -16.15 -9.13
N PRO A 368 -4.56 -16.11 -9.54
CA PRO A 368 -3.80 -14.89 -9.63
C PRO A 368 -4.49 -13.87 -10.55
N ARG A 369 -4.37 -12.59 -10.24
CA ARG A 369 -5.01 -11.51 -11.00
C ARG A 369 -4.09 -10.29 -11.11
N ASP A 370 -4.29 -9.48 -12.13
CA ASP A 370 -3.68 -8.17 -12.25
C ASP A 370 -4.70 -7.08 -11.86
N SER A 371 -4.66 -6.66 -10.61
CA SER A 371 -5.53 -5.59 -10.11
C SER A 371 -5.15 -4.21 -10.64
N LEU A 372 -3.91 -4.03 -11.10
CA LEU A 372 -3.39 -2.75 -11.58
C LEU A 372 -4.09 -2.29 -12.87
N ALA A 373 -4.33 -3.18 -13.81
CA ALA A 373 -5.04 -2.84 -15.05
C ALA A 373 -6.47 -2.37 -14.79
N ALA A 374 -7.19 -3.06 -13.89
CA ALA A 374 -8.54 -2.68 -13.48
C ALA A 374 -8.55 -1.36 -12.70
N LEU A 375 -7.55 -1.13 -11.83
CA LEU A 375 -7.36 0.11 -11.11
C LEU A 375 -7.18 1.30 -12.07
N ALA A 376 -6.28 1.18 -13.06
CA ALA A 376 -6.03 2.23 -14.04
C ALA A 376 -7.27 2.54 -14.89
N ALA A 377 -8.02 1.51 -15.30
CA ALA A 377 -9.28 1.69 -16.02
C ALA A 377 -10.32 2.43 -15.18
N ARG A 378 -10.50 2.06 -13.92
CA ARG A 378 -11.40 2.76 -12.99
C ARG A 378 -10.97 4.20 -12.76
N PHE A 379 -9.70 4.42 -12.44
CA PHE A 379 -9.13 5.75 -12.24
C PHE A 379 -9.39 6.67 -13.45
N THR A 380 -9.08 6.22 -14.65
CA THR A 380 -9.25 7.01 -15.88
C THR A 380 -10.71 7.27 -16.20
N ALA A 381 -11.62 6.33 -15.93
CA ALA A 381 -13.06 6.51 -16.08
C ALA A 381 -13.59 7.56 -15.08
N ASP A 382 -13.19 7.47 -13.82
CA ASP A 382 -13.65 8.38 -12.75
C ASP A 382 -13.21 9.83 -13.00
N ILE A 383 -11.95 10.06 -13.41
CA ILE A 383 -11.49 11.43 -13.70
C ILE A 383 -12.10 11.99 -14.98
N ARG A 384 -12.36 11.17 -16.01
CA ARG A 384 -13.09 11.61 -17.22
C ARG A 384 -14.50 12.06 -16.87
N SER A 385 -15.22 11.27 -16.06
CA SER A 385 -16.58 11.60 -15.61
C SER A 385 -16.59 12.92 -14.83
N ALA A 386 -15.64 13.12 -13.92
CA ALA A 386 -15.51 14.38 -13.17
C ALA A 386 -15.25 15.58 -14.10
N GLY A 387 -14.46 15.38 -15.17
CA GLY A 387 -14.18 16.41 -16.16
C GLY A 387 -15.36 16.83 -17.02
N MET A 388 -16.36 15.97 -17.20
CA MET A 388 -17.58 16.30 -17.97
C MET A 388 -18.58 17.14 -17.16
N THR A 389 -18.61 16.96 -15.86
CA THR A 389 -19.54 17.66 -14.96
C THR A 389 -19.18 19.15 -14.80
N ASP A 390 -17.89 19.51 -14.95
CA ASP A 390 -17.42 20.91 -14.88
C ASP A 390 -17.69 21.72 -16.16
N ILE A 391 -17.88 21.06 -17.32
CA ILE A 391 -18.20 21.73 -18.59
C ILE A 391 -19.70 22.10 -18.67
N ALA A 392 -20.53 21.44 -17.84
CA ALA A 392 -21.98 21.64 -17.80
C ALA A 392 -22.44 22.66 -16.74
N ARG A 393 -21.54 23.28 -16.00
CA ARG A 393 -21.75 24.39 -15.07
C ARG A 393 -21.11 25.67 -15.56
#